data_d05e0a6937cb87f9a052dc11af588a1c
#
_entry.id   d05e0a6937cb87f9a052dc11af588a1c
#
_cell.length_a   1.000
_cell.length_b   1.000
_cell.length_c   1.000
_cell.angle_alpha   90.00
_cell.angle_beta   90.00
_cell.angle_gamma   90.00
#
_symmetry.space_group_name_H-M   'P 1'
#
loop_
_entity.id
_entity.type
_entity.pdbx_description
1 polymer ?
#
loop_
_entity_poly.entity_id
_entity_poly.type
_entity_poly.pdbx_seq_one_letter_code
_entity_poly.pdbx_strand_id
1 'polypeptide(L)'
;MALLGASWVVAGFAALACSAAKEAVESANAGPITREGDAGSDANPACAQGDNSPPLDLACTGLYADMAAKRLAPQVRSYAPGVTLWTDGAAKQRFVYLPGPIDAKDPGAWIFPVGTRFWKEFAVGGRRVETRFLWKYGPTSWAAATYVWSADGASARRDDEGSFPPDLAPYEIPSSKACDQCHRGAVDHVMGFEAVGLALPAAAGLDLASLRREHLLVPAVASPLPTEASPAALAALGWLHANCGNTCHNGSPNATGRLTGMRLRLSPTGGGSLEDTDTYKTAVGRPATTPRYAGALRIAPGRPEDSLVVQLATLRGQGQMPPIGSHVVDENGAALLRAWIGELSGAPDAGAPTDASTADDAGDGGEGGR
;
A
#
# COMPACT_ATOMS: atom_id res chain seq x y z
N MET A 1 72.61 -17.69 30.10
CA MET A 1 72.06 -17.65 31.46
C MET A 1 70.76 -16.89 31.38
N ALA A 2 69.67 -17.61 31.39
CA ALA A 2 68.73 -17.81 32.50
C ALA A 2 67.94 -16.56 32.74
N LEU A 3 66.61 -16.51 32.81
CA LEU A 3 65.49 -17.43 32.90
C LEU A 3 64.28 -16.59 33.11
N LEU A 4 63.17 -17.05 32.53
CA LEU A 4 61.87 -17.19 33.19
C LEU A 4 61.22 -15.91 33.80
N GLY A 5 60.02 -15.58 33.56
CA GLY A 5 58.77 -16.26 33.31
C GLY A 5 57.72 -15.46 34.00
N ALA A 6 56.57 -15.48 33.52
CA ALA A 6 55.32 -15.69 34.21
C ALA A 6 54.18 -14.98 33.50
N SER A 7 53.50 -15.78 32.85
CA SER A 7 52.09 -15.78 32.46
C SER A 7 51.13 -15.65 33.63
N TRP A 8 49.92 -15.34 33.21
CA TRP A 8 48.60 -15.58 33.84
C TRP A 8 48.13 -14.53 34.86
N VAL A 9 47.15 -13.77 34.45
CA VAL A 9 45.79 -13.78 34.90
C VAL A 9 45.02 -12.65 34.17
N VAL A 10 44.30 -12.93 33.11
CA VAL A 10 43.07 -12.21 32.73
C VAL A 10 42.17 -13.24 32.08
N ALA A 11 41.42 -13.94 32.87
CA ALA A 11 40.24 -14.65 32.42
C ALA A 11 39.23 -14.58 33.58
N GLY A 12 38.09 -13.88 33.36
CA GLY A 12 37.01 -13.95 34.32
C GLY A 12 36.25 -12.67 34.54
N PHE A 13 35.80 -11.98 33.48
CA PHE A 13 34.71 -10.95 33.64
C PHE A 13 33.88 -10.77 32.35
N ALA A 14 33.58 -11.86 31.65
CA ALA A 14 32.70 -11.80 30.48
C ALA A 14 31.46 -12.71 30.56
N ALA A 15 31.13 -13.22 31.72
CA ALA A 15 30.03 -14.18 31.86
C ALA A 15 28.83 -13.69 32.69
N LEU A 16 28.82 -12.46 33.21
CA LEU A 16 27.69 -11.94 33.98
C LEU A 16 26.83 -10.87 33.27
N ALA A 17 27.19 -10.45 32.07
CA ALA A 17 26.41 -9.44 31.33
C ALA A 17 25.35 -10.03 30.38
N CYS A 18 25.33 -11.34 30.14
CA CYS A 18 24.37 -11.99 29.26
C CYS A 18 23.12 -12.54 29.97
N SER A 19 23.09 -12.59 31.30
CA SER A 19 21.94 -13.11 32.04
C SER A 19 20.86 -12.05 32.30
N ALA A 20 21.22 -10.80 32.49
CA ALA A 20 20.28 -9.71 32.76
C ALA A 20 19.48 -9.24 31.53
N ALA A 21 20.00 -9.50 30.32
CA ALA A 21 19.28 -9.13 29.09
C ALA A 21 18.21 -10.15 28.67
N LYS A 22 18.27 -11.37 29.18
CA LYS A 22 17.28 -12.41 28.90
C LYS A 22 16.02 -12.30 29.77
N GLU A 23 16.14 -11.83 30.98
CA GLU A 23 14.98 -11.65 31.88
C GLU A 23 14.15 -10.41 31.55
N ALA A 24 14.72 -9.39 30.89
CA ALA A 24 13.97 -8.21 30.47
C ALA A 24 13.11 -8.42 29.20
N VAL A 25 13.38 -9.47 28.43
CA VAL A 25 12.59 -9.79 27.21
C VAL A 25 11.43 -10.74 27.52
N GLU A 26 11.51 -11.53 28.57
CA GLU A 26 10.41 -12.44 28.98
C GLU A 26 9.28 -11.73 29.77
N SER A 27 9.54 -10.54 30.32
CA SER A 27 8.53 -9.75 31.05
C SER A 27 7.62 -8.89 30.17
N ALA A 28 7.85 -8.82 28.86
CA ALA A 28 7.00 -8.08 27.92
C ALA A 28 5.99 -8.98 27.17
N ASN A 29 5.82 -10.22 27.59
CA ASN A 29 4.73 -11.06 27.15
C ASN A 29 3.46 -10.63 27.89
N ALA A 30 2.82 -9.55 27.39
CA ALA A 30 1.50 -9.16 27.85
C ALA A 30 0.55 -10.32 27.56
N GLY A 31 0.17 -11.01 28.60
CA GLY A 31 -0.89 -12.00 28.57
C GLY A 31 -2.19 -11.41 27.98
N PRO A 32 -3.19 -12.23 27.74
CA PRO A 32 -4.47 -11.75 27.22
C PRO A 32 -4.95 -10.59 28.10
N ILE A 33 -5.33 -9.47 27.47
CA ILE A 33 -5.89 -8.32 28.16
C ILE A 33 -7.18 -8.80 28.84
N THR A 34 -7.06 -9.21 30.10
CA THR A 34 -8.23 -9.43 30.95
C THR A 34 -8.83 -8.06 31.23
N ARG A 35 -10.07 -7.87 30.82
CA ARG A 35 -10.89 -6.73 31.23
C ARG A 35 -10.99 -6.75 32.77
N GLU A 36 -10.25 -5.89 33.42
CA GLU A 36 -10.64 -5.52 34.80
C GLU A 36 -11.82 -4.55 34.70
N GLY A 37 -12.97 -4.99 35.17
CA GLY A 37 -14.15 -4.18 35.44
C GLY A 37 -15.33 -4.43 34.50
N ASP A 38 -15.90 -5.62 34.52
CA ASP A 38 -17.36 -5.78 34.40
C ASP A 38 -17.79 -7.08 35.07
N ALA A 39 -18.15 -6.97 36.34
CA ALA A 39 -18.83 -8.04 37.07
C ALA A 39 -20.31 -7.98 36.63
N GLY A 40 -20.74 -8.88 35.76
CA GLY A 40 -22.15 -9.20 35.53
C GLY A 40 -22.73 -8.70 34.21
N SER A 41 -22.26 -9.20 33.09
CA SER A 41 -23.10 -9.33 31.90
C SER A 41 -22.85 -10.72 31.30
N ASP A 42 -23.93 -11.40 30.95
CA ASP A 42 -23.88 -12.62 30.15
C ASP A 42 -22.97 -12.42 28.98
N ALA A 43 -21.86 -13.17 28.91
CA ALA A 43 -20.88 -13.03 27.84
C ALA A 43 -21.59 -13.21 26.51
N ASN A 44 -21.68 -12.14 25.70
CA ASN A 44 -22.31 -12.22 24.39
C ASN A 44 -21.58 -13.29 23.54
N PRO A 45 -22.25 -14.39 23.18
CA PRO A 45 -21.62 -15.47 22.41
C PRO A 45 -20.99 -14.99 21.10
N ALA A 46 -21.50 -13.91 20.54
CA ALA A 46 -20.95 -13.28 19.32
C ALA A 46 -19.57 -12.63 19.57
N CYS A 47 -19.18 -12.38 20.83
CA CYS A 47 -17.87 -11.88 21.23
C CYS A 47 -16.91 -13.00 21.66
N ALA A 48 -17.38 -14.24 21.72
CA ALA A 48 -16.51 -15.38 21.96
C ALA A 48 -15.50 -15.48 20.81
N GLN A 49 -14.22 -15.24 21.11
CA GLN A 49 -13.13 -15.43 20.16
C GLN A 49 -12.71 -16.90 20.24
N GLY A 50 -12.84 -17.62 19.12
CA GLY A 50 -12.04 -18.82 18.91
C GLY A 50 -10.57 -18.44 18.79
N ASP A 51 -9.66 -19.41 18.98
CA ASP A 51 -8.22 -19.20 18.88
C ASP A 51 -7.87 -18.48 17.55
N ASN A 52 -7.42 -17.22 17.65
CA ASN A 52 -6.96 -16.39 16.55
C ASN A 52 -8.00 -16.07 15.44
N SER A 53 -9.29 -16.22 15.74
CA SER A 53 -10.38 -15.86 14.81
C SER A 53 -11.00 -14.51 15.20
N PRO A 54 -11.24 -13.61 14.24
CA PRO A 54 -12.02 -12.39 14.53
C PRO A 54 -13.44 -12.74 15.01
N PRO A 55 -14.02 -11.94 15.96
CA PRO A 55 -15.34 -12.20 16.49
C PRO A 55 -16.43 -12.15 15.39
N LEU A 56 -17.60 -12.71 15.67
CA LEU A 56 -18.72 -12.71 14.73
C LEU A 56 -19.44 -11.36 14.62
N ASP A 57 -19.28 -10.50 15.61
CA ASP A 57 -19.92 -9.17 15.65
C ASP A 57 -18.84 -8.07 15.66
N LEU A 58 -19.03 -7.03 14.82
CA LEU A 58 -18.14 -5.88 14.78
C LEU A 58 -18.03 -5.16 16.14
N ALA A 59 -19.11 -5.14 16.92
CA ALA A 59 -19.10 -4.54 18.26
C ALA A 59 -18.04 -5.14 19.18
N CYS A 60 -17.63 -6.38 18.93
CA CYS A 60 -16.62 -7.10 19.73
C CYS A 60 -15.18 -6.84 19.28
N THR A 61 -14.97 -6.10 18.19
CA THR A 61 -13.60 -5.84 17.65
C THR A 61 -12.87 -4.71 18.36
N GLY A 62 -13.58 -3.91 19.16
CA GLY A 62 -13.03 -2.76 19.86
C GLY A 62 -12.96 -1.48 19.03
N LEU A 63 -13.63 -1.40 17.89
CA LEU A 63 -13.72 -0.18 17.08
C LEU A 63 -14.55 0.90 17.82
N TYR A 64 -15.70 0.52 18.31
CA TYR A 64 -16.64 1.41 18.98
C TYR A 64 -16.73 1.11 20.46
N ALA A 65 -16.68 2.15 21.27
CA ALA A 65 -17.07 2.10 22.69
C ALA A 65 -18.61 2.09 22.83
N ASP A 66 -19.30 2.66 21.82
CA ASP A 66 -20.75 2.68 21.72
C ASP A 66 -21.12 2.44 20.27
N MET A 67 -21.65 1.24 20.00
CA MET A 67 -22.01 0.82 18.64
C MET A 67 -23.24 1.58 18.12
N ALA A 68 -24.21 1.92 18.97
CA ALA A 68 -25.40 2.64 18.53
C ALA A 68 -25.09 4.08 18.13
N ALA A 69 -24.31 4.78 18.96
CA ALA A 69 -23.88 6.15 18.69
C ALA A 69 -22.68 6.22 17.71
N LYS A 70 -22.09 5.10 17.29
CA LYS A 70 -20.86 5.04 16.49
C LYS A 70 -19.71 5.83 17.11
N ARG A 71 -19.68 5.88 18.45
CA ARG A 71 -18.59 6.54 19.19
C ARG A 71 -17.40 5.60 19.29
N LEU A 72 -16.29 6.02 18.69
CA LEU A 72 -15.04 5.26 18.70
C LEU A 72 -14.55 4.96 20.10
N ALA A 73 -13.89 3.85 20.27
CA ALA A 73 -13.16 3.55 21.51
C ALA A 73 -12.02 4.57 21.71
N PRO A 74 -11.73 5.01 22.93
CA PRO A 74 -10.80 6.13 23.19
C PRO A 74 -9.39 5.96 22.61
N GLN A 75 -8.93 4.72 22.51
CA GLN A 75 -7.59 4.39 21.98
C GLN A 75 -7.55 4.25 20.45
N VAL A 76 -8.71 4.28 19.77
CA VAL A 76 -8.80 4.16 18.32
C VAL A 76 -8.61 5.53 17.68
N ARG A 77 -7.72 5.59 16.70
CA ARG A 77 -7.38 6.81 15.95
C ARG A 77 -7.87 6.70 14.51
N SER A 78 -8.44 7.77 14.01
CA SER A 78 -8.76 7.89 12.57
C SER A 78 -7.51 8.27 11.77
N TYR A 79 -7.43 7.78 10.53
CA TYR A 79 -6.41 8.19 9.57
C TYR A 79 -6.96 8.15 8.14
N ALA A 80 -6.33 8.90 7.27
CA ALA A 80 -6.54 8.81 5.83
C ALA A 80 -5.19 8.97 5.11
N PRO A 81 -4.79 8.05 4.23
CA PRO A 81 -3.68 8.30 3.33
C PRO A 81 -4.07 9.39 2.34
N GLY A 82 -3.09 10.16 1.85
CA GLY A 82 -3.35 11.27 0.94
C GLY A 82 -3.94 10.86 -0.40
N VAL A 83 -3.74 9.60 -0.81
CA VAL A 83 -4.45 8.97 -1.94
C VAL A 83 -4.98 7.61 -1.50
N THR A 84 -6.20 7.31 -1.87
CA THR A 84 -6.86 6.07 -1.47
C THR A 84 -6.96 5.09 -2.63
N LEU A 85 -6.83 3.79 -2.33
CA LEU A 85 -7.17 2.73 -3.29
C LEU A 85 -8.62 2.92 -3.77
N TRP A 86 -8.84 2.94 -5.09
CA TRP A 86 -10.16 3.03 -5.71
C TRP A 86 -11.01 1.78 -5.36
N THR A 87 -12.28 1.98 -5.17
CA THR A 87 -13.24 0.90 -4.87
C THR A 87 -14.62 1.39 -5.32
N ASP A 88 -14.81 1.51 -6.64
CA ASP A 88 -16.07 1.84 -7.30
C ASP A 88 -16.82 3.05 -6.69
N GLY A 89 -16.06 4.08 -6.30
CA GLY A 89 -16.61 5.31 -5.71
C GLY A 89 -17.04 5.23 -4.26
N ALA A 90 -16.92 4.08 -3.60
CA ALA A 90 -17.27 3.97 -2.18
C ALA A 90 -16.45 4.92 -1.30
N ALA A 91 -17.14 5.68 -0.44
CA ALA A 91 -16.52 6.49 0.59
C ALA A 91 -15.87 5.58 1.65
N LYS A 92 -14.76 6.03 2.23
CA LYS A 92 -13.98 5.20 3.16
C LYS A 92 -13.57 6.00 4.39
N GLN A 93 -13.83 5.41 5.56
CA GLN A 93 -13.22 5.82 6.83
C GLN A 93 -12.23 4.74 7.28
N ARG A 94 -11.14 5.15 7.89
CA ARG A 94 -10.09 4.23 8.35
C ARG A 94 -9.71 4.54 9.77
N PHE A 95 -9.50 3.47 10.51
CA PHE A 95 -9.19 3.55 11.94
C PHE A 95 -8.07 2.58 12.26
N VAL A 96 -7.28 2.93 13.26
CA VAL A 96 -6.18 2.12 13.76
C VAL A 96 -6.12 2.16 15.29
N TYR A 97 -5.80 1.04 15.87
CA TYR A 97 -5.32 0.90 17.24
C TYR A 97 -3.89 0.40 17.21
N LEU A 98 -2.99 1.16 17.82
CA LEU A 98 -1.58 0.81 17.97
C LEU A 98 -1.30 0.62 19.47
N PRO A 99 -0.99 -0.61 19.92
CA PRO A 99 -0.65 -0.87 21.32
C PRO A 99 0.75 -0.37 21.70
N GLY A 100 1.55 0.03 20.73
CA GLY A 100 2.91 0.54 20.91
C GLY A 100 3.49 1.09 19.59
N PRO A 101 4.76 1.47 19.59
CA PRO A 101 5.42 2.00 18.40
C PRO A 101 5.61 0.92 17.33
N ILE A 102 5.62 1.39 16.09
CA ILE A 102 5.91 0.60 14.89
C ILE A 102 7.43 0.50 14.73
N ASP A 103 7.96 -0.68 14.49
CA ASP A 103 9.36 -0.85 14.06
C ASP A 103 9.50 -0.42 12.60
N ALA A 104 10.15 0.71 12.38
CA ALA A 104 10.37 1.34 11.08
C ALA A 104 11.86 1.34 10.67
N LYS A 105 12.67 0.40 11.19
CA LYS A 105 14.09 0.25 10.81
C LYS A 105 14.25 0.08 9.31
N ASP A 106 13.36 -0.67 8.67
CA ASP A 106 13.20 -0.65 7.22
C ASP A 106 12.04 0.29 6.87
N PRO A 107 12.31 1.47 6.29
CA PRO A 107 11.27 2.42 5.91
C PRO A 107 10.23 1.84 4.93
N GLY A 108 10.61 0.81 4.17
CA GLY A 108 9.74 0.13 3.21
C GLY A 108 8.96 -1.04 3.78
N ALA A 109 9.25 -1.45 4.99
CA ALA A 109 8.77 -2.68 5.59
C ALA A 109 8.48 -2.47 7.10
N TRP A 110 7.51 -1.62 7.40
CA TRP A 110 7.09 -1.39 8.78
C TRP A 110 6.54 -2.66 9.42
N ILE A 111 7.02 -2.96 10.64
CA ILE A 111 6.53 -4.09 11.43
C ILE A 111 5.68 -3.54 12.58
N PHE A 112 4.42 -3.88 12.57
CA PHE A 112 3.46 -3.44 13.58
C PHE A 112 3.59 -4.27 14.87
N PRO A 113 3.35 -3.67 16.04
CA PRO A 113 3.31 -4.42 17.29
C PRO A 113 2.16 -5.42 17.30
N VAL A 114 2.35 -6.56 17.97
CA VAL A 114 1.27 -7.54 18.19
C VAL A 114 0.13 -6.87 18.97
N GLY A 115 -1.10 -7.14 18.57
CA GLY A 115 -2.30 -6.48 19.09
C GLY A 115 -2.78 -5.30 18.22
N THR A 116 -2.00 -4.86 17.22
CA THR A 116 -2.44 -3.83 16.27
C THR A 116 -3.73 -4.25 15.57
N ARG A 117 -4.65 -3.30 15.42
CA ARG A 117 -5.93 -3.49 14.74
C ARG A 117 -6.17 -2.36 13.75
N PHE A 118 -6.65 -2.71 12.56
CA PHE A 118 -7.10 -1.76 11.55
C PHE A 118 -8.57 -2.03 11.22
N TRP A 119 -9.31 -0.96 10.99
CA TRP A 119 -10.67 -1.03 10.46
C TRP A 119 -10.78 -0.10 9.25
N LYS A 120 -11.46 -0.57 8.23
CA LYS A 120 -11.75 0.20 7.03
C LYS A 120 -13.23 0.08 6.74
N GLU A 121 -13.95 1.15 7.00
CA GLU A 121 -15.40 1.25 6.83
C GLU A 121 -15.71 1.81 5.45
N PHE A 122 -16.65 1.21 4.76
CA PHE A 122 -17.07 1.60 3.42
C PHE A 122 -18.53 2.04 3.44
N ALA A 123 -18.82 3.12 2.68
CA ALA A 123 -20.16 3.61 2.47
C ALA A 123 -20.43 3.84 0.98
N VAL A 124 -21.59 3.41 0.52
CA VAL A 124 -22.10 3.60 -0.84
C VAL A 124 -23.39 4.40 -0.75
N GLY A 125 -23.52 5.48 -1.49
CA GLY A 125 -24.68 6.36 -1.41
C GLY A 125 -24.98 6.92 -0.01
N GLY A 126 -23.94 7.09 0.81
CA GLY A 126 -24.08 7.56 2.20
C GLY A 126 -24.43 6.48 3.22
N ARG A 127 -24.76 5.26 2.79
CA ARG A 127 -25.05 4.11 3.67
C ARG A 127 -23.79 3.30 3.95
N ARG A 128 -23.53 2.97 5.20
CA ARG A 128 -22.47 1.99 5.56
C ARG A 128 -22.86 0.63 5.00
N VAL A 129 -21.91 -0.02 4.32
CA VAL A 129 -22.15 -1.31 3.67
C VAL A 129 -21.29 -2.40 4.27
N GLU A 130 -20.01 -2.13 4.52
CA GLU A 130 -19.12 -3.09 5.15
C GLU A 130 -18.05 -2.40 5.99
N THR A 131 -17.49 -3.14 6.95
CA THR A 131 -16.26 -2.78 7.66
C THR A 131 -15.29 -3.95 7.60
N ARG A 132 -14.13 -3.73 6.97
CA ARG A 132 -13.05 -4.71 6.95
C ARG A 132 -12.17 -4.52 8.16
N PHE A 133 -11.81 -5.61 8.79
CA PHE A 133 -11.01 -5.67 10.00
C PHE A 133 -9.74 -6.47 9.75
N LEU A 134 -8.61 -5.97 10.24
CA LEU A 134 -7.32 -6.63 10.20
C LEU A 134 -6.70 -6.58 11.60
N TRP A 135 -6.27 -7.72 12.11
CA TRP A 135 -5.76 -7.86 13.48
C TRP A 135 -4.46 -8.66 13.50
N LYS A 136 -3.43 -8.07 14.09
CA LYS A 136 -2.16 -8.76 14.31
C LYS A 136 -2.22 -9.52 15.63
N TYR A 137 -2.35 -10.83 15.56
CA TYR A 137 -2.44 -11.69 16.75
C TYR A 137 -1.13 -12.38 17.09
N GLY A 138 -0.12 -12.32 16.25
CA GLY A 138 1.22 -12.88 16.46
C GLY A 138 2.30 -12.08 15.74
N PRO A 139 3.58 -12.37 15.96
CA PRO A 139 4.69 -11.60 15.39
C PRO A 139 4.64 -11.46 13.87
N THR A 140 4.20 -12.51 13.17
CA THR A 140 4.03 -12.55 11.70
C THR A 140 2.62 -12.94 11.29
N SER A 141 1.68 -13.00 12.23
CA SER A 141 0.36 -13.59 12.02
C SER A 141 -0.73 -12.52 12.10
N TRP A 142 -1.56 -12.50 11.06
CA TRP A 142 -2.69 -11.60 10.94
C TRP A 142 -3.98 -12.37 10.68
N ALA A 143 -5.08 -11.86 11.22
CA ALA A 143 -6.42 -12.32 10.92
C ALA A 143 -7.21 -11.18 10.27
N ALA A 144 -8.00 -11.50 9.26
CA ALA A 144 -8.85 -10.57 8.55
C ALA A 144 -10.31 -11.02 8.60
N ALA A 145 -11.23 -10.07 8.61
CA ALA A 145 -12.66 -10.34 8.49
C ALA A 145 -13.38 -9.15 7.81
N THR A 146 -14.45 -9.46 7.10
CA THR A 146 -15.40 -8.47 6.60
C THR A 146 -16.67 -8.55 7.43
N TYR A 147 -17.19 -7.40 7.85
CA TYR A 147 -18.45 -7.27 8.58
C TYR A 147 -19.44 -6.51 7.70
N VAL A 148 -20.56 -7.14 7.35
CA VAL A 148 -21.63 -6.54 6.55
C VAL A 148 -22.63 -5.85 7.48
N TRP A 149 -22.92 -4.58 7.19
CA TRP A 149 -23.87 -3.79 7.96
C TRP A 149 -25.33 -4.17 7.65
N SER A 150 -26.13 -4.24 8.71
CA SER A 150 -27.58 -4.31 8.56
C SER A 150 -28.12 -3.08 7.83
N ALA A 151 -29.26 -3.21 7.16
CA ALA A 151 -29.84 -2.14 6.36
C ALA A 151 -30.14 -0.86 7.18
N ASP A 152 -30.50 -1.01 8.45
CA ASP A 152 -30.71 0.10 9.39
C ASP A 152 -29.41 0.67 10.00
N GLY A 153 -28.25 0.06 9.68
CA GLY A 153 -26.94 0.45 10.22
C GLY A 153 -26.77 0.21 11.71
N ALA A 154 -27.65 -0.57 12.36
CA ALA A 154 -27.58 -0.80 13.81
C ALA A 154 -26.48 -1.80 14.20
N SER A 155 -26.24 -2.81 13.38
CA SER A 155 -25.28 -3.88 13.63
C SER A 155 -24.48 -4.25 12.40
N ALA A 156 -23.34 -4.93 12.57
CA ALA A 156 -22.57 -5.50 11.48
C ALA A 156 -22.05 -6.88 11.84
N ARG A 157 -22.32 -7.86 10.99
CA ARG A 157 -21.98 -9.26 11.19
C ARG A 157 -20.91 -9.70 10.22
N ARG A 158 -20.02 -10.60 10.69
CA ARG A 158 -18.96 -11.20 9.89
C ARG A 158 -19.56 -12.00 8.73
N ASP A 159 -19.03 -11.74 7.54
CA ASP A 159 -19.32 -12.47 6.31
C ASP A 159 -17.96 -12.80 5.64
N ASP A 160 -17.67 -14.07 5.52
CA ASP A 160 -16.42 -14.56 4.93
C ASP A 160 -16.57 -14.91 3.44
N GLU A 161 -17.82 -15.05 2.96
CA GLU A 161 -18.11 -15.50 1.59
C GLU A 161 -18.09 -14.34 0.57
N GLY A 162 -18.42 -13.13 1.03
CA GLY A 162 -18.58 -11.96 0.16
C GLY A 162 -19.89 -11.99 -0.62
N SER A 163 -20.25 -10.87 -1.23
CA SER A 163 -21.52 -10.76 -1.94
C SER A 163 -21.54 -9.63 -2.95
N PHE A 164 -22.50 -9.70 -3.89
CA PHE A 164 -22.89 -8.63 -4.80
C PHE A 164 -24.32 -8.20 -4.51
N PRO A 165 -24.56 -7.34 -3.51
CA PRO A 165 -25.91 -6.89 -3.21
C PRO A 165 -26.51 -6.12 -4.40
N PRO A 166 -27.70 -6.51 -4.93
CA PRO A 166 -28.27 -5.88 -6.12
C PRO A 166 -28.53 -4.38 -5.96
N ASP A 167 -28.85 -3.95 -4.74
CA ASP A 167 -29.10 -2.55 -4.38
C ASP A 167 -27.82 -1.72 -4.24
N LEU A 168 -26.66 -2.35 -4.30
CA LEU A 168 -25.34 -1.70 -4.26
C LEU A 168 -24.58 -1.82 -5.58
N ALA A 169 -25.16 -2.47 -6.59
CA ALA A 169 -24.47 -2.69 -7.86
C ALA A 169 -23.93 -1.36 -8.45
N PRO A 170 -22.70 -1.35 -8.97
CA PRO A 170 -21.80 -2.50 -9.19
C PRO A 170 -20.83 -2.81 -8.03
N TYR A 171 -21.08 -2.33 -6.82
CA TYR A 171 -20.20 -2.53 -5.67
C TYR A 171 -20.17 -3.99 -5.21
N GLU A 172 -18.96 -4.53 -5.07
CA GLU A 172 -18.70 -5.87 -4.57
C GLU A 172 -18.19 -5.83 -3.13
N ILE A 173 -18.80 -6.64 -2.25
CA ILE A 173 -18.25 -6.98 -0.94
C ILE A 173 -17.38 -8.23 -1.14
N PRO A 174 -16.03 -8.11 -1.06
CA PRO A 174 -15.15 -9.22 -1.38
C PRO A 174 -15.17 -10.30 -0.30
N SER A 175 -14.96 -11.55 -0.72
CA SER A 175 -14.75 -12.67 0.22
C SER A 175 -13.42 -12.50 0.98
N SER A 176 -13.30 -13.20 2.11
CA SER A 176 -12.06 -13.24 2.89
C SER A 176 -10.85 -13.74 2.08
N LYS A 177 -11.07 -14.66 1.12
CA LYS A 177 -10.03 -15.15 0.20
C LYS A 177 -9.56 -14.08 -0.78
N ALA A 178 -10.46 -13.18 -1.21
CA ALA A 178 -10.11 -12.09 -2.11
C ALA A 178 -9.20 -11.04 -1.43
N CYS A 179 -9.31 -10.88 -0.11
CA CYS A 179 -8.45 -9.96 0.64
C CYS A 179 -6.97 -10.32 0.50
N ASP A 180 -6.62 -11.60 0.55
CA ASP A 180 -5.24 -12.07 0.45
C ASP A 180 -4.58 -11.68 -0.87
N GLN A 181 -5.31 -11.66 -1.98
CA GLN A 181 -4.76 -11.33 -3.30
C GLN A 181 -4.10 -9.94 -3.34
N CYS A 182 -4.64 -9.00 -2.57
CA CYS A 182 -4.08 -7.66 -2.44
C CYS A 182 -3.08 -7.55 -1.28
N HIS A 183 -3.40 -8.11 -0.13
CA HIS A 183 -2.63 -7.92 1.10
C HIS A 183 -1.30 -8.68 1.15
N ARG A 184 -1.19 -9.85 0.48
CA ARG A 184 0.06 -10.63 0.42
C ARG A 184 1.22 -9.95 -0.28
N GLY A 185 0.96 -8.93 -1.12
CA GLY A 185 1.99 -8.12 -1.78
C GLY A 185 2.61 -7.05 -0.89
N ALA A 186 2.00 -6.76 0.26
CA ALA A 186 2.46 -5.79 1.23
C ALA A 186 3.25 -6.45 2.36
N VAL A 187 4.30 -5.77 2.82
CA VAL A 187 5.02 -6.20 4.02
C VAL A 187 4.09 -6.05 5.24
N ASP A 188 4.14 -7.03 6.12
CA ASP A 188 3.28 -7.12 7.29
C ASP A 188 1.77 -6.92 6.98
N HIS A 189 1.33 -7.31 5.77
CA HIS A 189 -0.05 -7.32 5.29
C HIS A 189 -0.82 -5.99 5.31
N VAL A 190 -0.20 -4.88 5.69
CA VAL A 190 -0.86 -3.57 5.81
C VAL A 190 -0.66 -2.74 4.54
N MET A 191 -1.75 -2.19 4.02
CA MET A 191 -1.76 -1.31 2.85
C MET A 191 -2.36 0.05 3.19
N GLY A 192 -1.70 1.13 2.71
CA GLY A 192 -2.19 2.50 2.87
C GLY A 192 -1.97 3.10 4.27
N PHE A 193 -1.29 2.38 5.18
CA PHE A 193 -0.74 2.91 6.42
C PHE A 193 0.77 2.70 6.39
N GLU A 194 1.45 3.52 5.62
CA GLU A 194 2.89 3.45 5.37
C GLU A 194 3.43 4.85 5.02
N ALA A 195 4.76 4.98 4.95
CA ALA A 195 5.42 6.27 4.89
C ALA A 195 4.95 7.17 3.73
N VAL A 196 4.79 6.62 2.52
CA VAL A 196 4.40 7.40 1.34
C VAL A 196 2.95 7.87 1.45
N GLY A 197 2.01 6.94 1.68
CA GLY A 197 0.60 7.26 1.76
C GLY A 197 0.28 8.29 2.86
N LEU A 198 0.96 8.18 4.01
CA LEU A 198 0.77 9.08 5.15
C LEU A 198 1.56 10.40 5.03
N ALA A 199 2.47 10.53 4.05
CA ALA A 199 3.19 11.77 3.76
C ALA A 199 2.54 12.60 2.64
N LEU A 200 1.68 12.02 1.81
CA LEU A 200 1.03 12.74 0.70
C LEU A 200 0.17 13.90 1.22
N PRO A 201 0.06 15.01 0.48
CA PRO A 201 -0.51 16.27 0.99
C PRO A 201 -1.93 16.19 1.56
N ALA A 202 -2.77 15.26 1.05
CA ALA A 202 -4.14 15.08 1.56
C ALA A 202 -4.24 14.03 2.69
N ALA A 203 -3.13 13.55 3.22
CA ALA A 203 -3.14 12.68 4.40
C ALA A 203 -3.69 13.42 5.62
N ALA A 204 -4.50 12.72 6.43
CA ALA A 204 -5.19 13.33 7.56
C ALA A 204 -5.31 12.38 8.76
N GLY A 205 -5.60 12.95 9.92
CA GLY A 205 -5.69 12.23 11.19
C GLY A 205 -4.30 11.79 11.66
N LEU A 206 -4.11 10.49 11.86
CA LEU A 206 -2.80 9.94 12.24
C LEU A 206 -1.92 9.81 10.98
N ASP A 207 -1.41 10.93 10.50
CA ASP A 207 -0.49 11.05 9.37
C ASP A 207 0.98 10.79 9.76
N LEU A 208 1.91 10.85 8.80
CA LEU A 208 3.34 10.62 9.05
C LEU A 208 3.92 11.63 10.06
N ALA A 209 3.50 12.89 9.98
CA ALA A 209 3.98 13.92 10.91
C ALA A 209 3.50 13.66 12.34
N SER A 210 2.27 13.22 12.51
CA SER A 210 1.68 12.83 13.79
C SER A 210 2.38 11.60 14.38
N LEU A 211 2.61 10.55 13.56
CA LEU A 211 3.34 9.36 14.00
C LEU A 211 4.75 9.70 14.51
N ARG A 212 5.44 10.61 13.83
CA ARG A 212 6.79 11.08 14.25
C ARG A 212 6.73 11.89 15.54
N ARG A 213 5.81 12.86 15.63
CA ARG A 213 5.63 13.74 16.79
C ARG A 213 5.27 12.96 18.05
N GLU A 214 4.48 11.90 17.89
CA GLU A 214 4.00 11.06 18.98
C GLU A 214 4.91 9.86 19.26
N HIS A 215 6.09 9.79 18.62
CA HIS A 215 7.07 8.70 18.75
C HIS A 215 6.50 7.29 18.48
N LEU A 216 5.52 7.22 17.57
CA LEU A 216 4.90 5.96 17.15
C LEU A 216 5.65 5.27 16.00
N LEU A 217 6.75 5.86 15.51
CA LEU A 217 7.69 5.26 14.55
C LEU A 217 9.08 5.19 15.17
N VAL A 218 9.69 4.02 15.19
CA VAL A 218 11.04 3.83 15.74
C VAL A 218 11.88 3.01 14.76
N PRO A 219 12.96 3.60 14.20
CA PRO A 219 13.33 5.01 14.24
C PRO A 219 12.33 5.92 13.49
N ALA A 220 12.44 7.22 13.71
CA ALA A 220 11.63 8.19 12.96
C ALA A 220 12.01 8.16 11.45
N VAL A 221 11.01 8.12 10.59
CA VAL A 221 11.17 8.06 9.12
C VAL A 221 11.03 9.47 8.54
N ALA A 222 11.91 9.89 7.63
CA ALA A 222 11.79 11.14 6.89
C ALA A 222 10.62 11.09 5.88
N SER A 223 10.24 12.24 5.30
CA SER A 223 9.28 12.23 4.20
C SER A 223 9.90 11.56 2.95
N PRO A 224 9.25 10.56 2.36
CA PRO A 224 9.77 9.85 1.21
C PRO A 224 9.36 10.47 -0.14
N LEU A 225 8.68 11.63 -0.13
CA LEU A 225 8.16 12.21 -1.37
C LEU A 225 9.29 12.84 -2.20
N PRO A 226 9.23 12.74 -3.53
CA PRO A 226 10.16 13.44 -4.42
C PRO A 226 10.07 14.96 -4.20
N THR A 227 11.21 15.62 -4.09
CA THR A 227 11.29 17.05 -3.75
C THR A 227 11.07 17.96 -4.96
N GLU A 228 11.26 17.46 -6.17
CA GLU A 228 11.22 18.24 -7.42
C GLU A 228 10.07 17.83 -8.36
N ALA A 229 9.10 17.06 -7.86
CA ALA A 229 7.93 16.69 -8.64
C ALA A 229 6.94 17.85 -8.76
N SER A 230 6.39 18.06 -9.97
CA SER A 230 5.26 18.97 -10.16
C SER A 230 4.04 18.49 -9.36
N PRO A 231 3.07 19.36 -9.05
CA PRO A 231 1.83 18.93 -8.40
C PRO A 231 1.10 17.83 -9.18
N ALA A 232 1.09 17.87 -10.50
CA ALA A 232 0.48 16.84 -11.34
C ALA A 232 1.26 15.51 -11.27
N ALA A 233 2.59 15.58 -11.32
CA ALA A 233 3.45 14.41 -11.15
C ALA A 233 3.24 13.75 -9.79
N LEU A 234 3.24 14.54 -8.71
CA LEU A 234 3.05 14.01 -7.36
C LEU A 234 1.67 13.37 -7.19
N ALA A 235 0.62 13.98 -7.73
CA ALA A 235 -0.73 13.43 -7.67
C ALA A 235 -0.85 12.12 -8.46
N ALA A 236 -0.31 12.05 -9.67
CA ALA A 236 -0.30 10.85 -10.50
C ALA A 236 0.54 9.71 -9.88
N LEU A 237 1.74 10.04 -9.39
CA LEU A 237 2.60 9.07 -8.69
C LEU A 237 1.95 8.55 -7.41
N GLY A 238 1.28 9.41 -6.65
CA GLY A 238 0.52 9.01 -5.47
C GLY A 238 -0.63 8.07 -5.85
N TRP A 239 -1.34 8.35 -6.94
CA TRP A 239 -2.40 7.49 -7.44
C TRP A 239 -1.87 6.12 -7.91
N LEU A 240 -0.78 6.11 -8.70
CA LEU A 240 -0.12 4.87 -9.13
C LEU A 240 0.39 4.06 -7.94
N HIS A 241 0.99 4.72 -6.96
CA HIS A 241 1.45 4.07 -5.73
C HIS A 241 0.31 3.37 -4.99
N ALA A 242 -0.81 4.08 -4.76
CA ALA A 242 -1.93 3.56 -4.00
C ALA A 242 -2.72 2.47 -4.74
N ASN A 243 -2.91 2.63 -6.06
CA ASN A 243 -3.82 1.79 -6.85
C ASN A 243 -3.13 0.66 -7.63
N CYS A 244 -1.84 0.77 -7.88
CA CYS A 244 -1.09 -0.20 -8.68
C CYS A 244 0.15 -0.73 -7.94
N GLY A 245 0.92 0.17 -7.29
CA GLY A 245 2.23 -0.12 -6.73
C GLY A 245 2.17 -0.94 -5.46
N ASN A 246 1.41 -0.48 -4.47
CA ASN A 246 1.38 -1.08 -3.13
C ASN A 246 0.97 -2.55 -3.15
N THR A 247 0.10 -2.93 -4.07
CA THR A 247 -0.48 -4.27 -4.17
C THR A 247 0.26 -5.16 -5.15
N CYS A 248 0.42 -4.69 -6.41
CA CYS A 248 0.77 -5.57 -7.51
C CYS A 248 2.10 -5.22 -8.19
N HIS A 249 2.32 -3.94 -8.54
CA HIS A 249 3.49 -3.51 -9.31
C HIS A 249 4.61 -3.01 -8.39
N ASN A 250 5.17 -3.91 -7.59
CA ASN A 250 6.30 -3.65 -6.69
C ASN A 250 7.32 -4.79 -6.73
N GLY A 251 8.38 -4.69 -5.90
CA GLY A 251 9.48 -5.67 -5.86
C GLY A 251 9.21 -6.90 -5.00
N SER A 252 8.08 -6.99 -4.28
CA SER A 252 7.78 -8.12 -3.42
C SER A 252 7.70 -9.43 -4.21
N PRO A 253 8.28 -10.52 -3.71
CA PRO A 253 8.18 -11.83 -4.36
C PRO A 253 6.73 -12.33 -4.51
N ASN A 254 5.82 -11.85 -3.67
CA ASN A 254 4.41 -12.22 -3.67
C ASN A 254 3.52 -11.26 -4.49
N ALA A 255 4.08 -10.17 -5.04
CA ALA A 255 3.31 -9.24 -5.84
C ALA A 255 2.95 -9.83 -7.21
N THR A 256 1.67 -9.81 -7.59
CA THR A 256 1.17 -10.44 -8.81
C THR A 256 1.69 -9.81 -10.10
N GLY A 257 1.95 -8.49 -10.09
CA GLY A 257 2.53 -7.75 -11.21
C GLY A 257 4.05 -7.79 -11.30
N ARG A 258 4.73 -8.50 -10.40
CA ARG A 258 6.21 -8.51 -10.28
C ARG A 258 6.91 -8.86 -11.59
N LEU A 259 6.41 -9.86 -12.31
CA LEU A 259 7.04 -10.37 -13.53
C LEU A 259 7.00 -9.38 -14.70
N THR A 260 6.17 -8.37 -14.66
CA THR A 260 6.16 -7.31 -15.69
C THR A 260 7.40 -6.45 -15.65
N GLY A 261 8.17 -6.48 -14.56
CA GLY A 261 9.29 -5.58 -14.34
C GLY A 261 8.89 -4.11 -14.11
N MET A 262 7.59 -3.78 -14.14
CA MET A 262 7.09 -2.43 -13.87
C MET A 262 6.96 -2.22 -12.36
N ARG A 263 7.48 -1.10 -11.86
CA ARG A 263 7.45 -0.72 -10.45
C ARG A 263 6.75 0.62 -10.31
N LEU A 264 5.57 0.61 -9.68
CA LEU A 264 4.71 1.79 -9.52
C LEU A 264 4.57 2.21 -8.05
N ARG A 265 5.25 1.52 -7.15
CA ARG A 265 5.36 1.89 -5.75
C ARG A 265 6.46 2.94 -5.59
N LEU A 266 6.14 4.08 -5.00
CA LEU A 266 7.14 5.06 -4.60
C LEU A 266 8.04 4.46 -3.52
N SER A 267 9.34 4.75 -3.61
CA SER A 267 10.30 4.32 -2.61
C SER A 267 10.04 5.01 -1.27
N PRO A 268 9.99 4.27 -0.17
CA PRO A 268 9.86 4.86 1.17
C PRO A 268 11.12 5.58 1.64
N THR A 269 12.24 5.41 0.95
CA THR A 269 13.50 6.10 1.18
C THR A 269 13.73 7.24 0.20
N GLY A 270 12.68 7.70 -0.49
CA GLY A 270 12.69 8.68 -1.56
C GLY A 270 13.42 10.00 -1.26
N GLY A 271 13.07 11.06 -1.94
CA GLY A 271 13.67 12.40 -1.78
C GLY A 271 14.63 12.79 -2.91
N GLY A 272 14.69 12.01 -4.00
CA GLY A 272 15.37 12.38 -5.24
C GLY A 272 14.47 13.14 -6.22
N SER A 273 14.96 13.26 -7.46
CA SER A 273 14.18 13.81 -8.57
C SER A 273 13.05 12.88 -8.99
N LEU A 274 12.16 13.35 -9.84
CA LEU A 274 11.10 12.54 -10.46
C LEU A 274 11.71 11.33 -11.22
N GLU A 275 12.82 11.56 -11.94
CA GLU A 275 13.53 10.58 -12.76
C GLU A 275 14.16 9.48 -11.91
N ASP A 276 14.42 9.74 -10.63
CA ASP A 276 14.96 8.77 -9.69
C ASP A 276 13.94 7.75 -9.21
N THR A 277 12.65 8.04 -9.37
CA THR A 277 11.59 7.12 -8.95
C THR A 277 11.60 5.83 -9.76
N ASP A 278 11.26 4.72 -9.13
CA ASP A 278 11.10 3.43 -9.81
C ASP A 278 10.01 3.50 -10.90
N THR A 279 8.97 4.28 -10.66
CA THR A 279 7.89 4.51 -11.64
C THR A 279 8.47 5.11 -12.92
N TYR A 280 9.26 6.17 -12.81
CA TYR A 280 9.88 6.79 -13.97
C TYR A 280 10.81 5.81 -14.70
N LYS A 281 11.76 5.22 -13.96
CA LYS A 281 12.79 4.30 -14.51
C LYS A 281 12.20 3.08 -15.20
N THR A 282 11.08 2.56 -14.70
CA THR A 282 10.51 1.30 -15.20
C THR A 282 9.27 1.44 -16.06
N ALA A 283 8.66 2.63 -16.15
CA ALA A 283 7.45 2.83 -16.93
C ALA A 283 7.58 3.91 -18.01
N VAL A 284 8.23 5.04 -17.75
CA VAL A 284 8.32 6.15 -18.73
C VAL A 284 9.22 5.77 -19.90
N GLY A 285 8.70 5.84 -21.13
CA GLY A 285 9.41 5.46 -22.34
C GLY A 285 9.77 3.96 -22.43
N ARG A 286 9.22 3.11 -21.58
CA ARG A 286 9.55 1.68 -21.54
C ARG A 286 8.48 0.84 -22.24
N PRO A 287 8.89 -0.09 -23.12
CA PRO A 287 7.95 -0.99 -23.79
C PRO A 287 7.35 -2.00 -22.79
N ALA A 288 6.14 -2.42 -23.09
CA ALA A 288 5.51 -3.53 -22.38
C ALA A 288 6.26 -4.84 -22.64
N THR A 289 6.40 -5.66 -21.61
CA THR A 289 7.05 -6.98 -21.69
C THR A 289 6.05 -8.11 -21.94
N THR A 290 4.76 -7.83 -21.78
CA THR A 290 3.70 -8.80 -22.01
C THR A 290 3.43 -8.95 -23.51
N PRO A 291 3.47 -10.15 -24.09
CA PRO A 291 3.31 -10.35 -25.56
C PRO A 291 2.04 -9.73 -26.13
N ARG A 292 0.93 -9.74 -25.37
CA ARG A 292 -0.34 -9.12 -25.78
C ARG A 292 -0.21 -7.63 -26.11
N TYR A 293 0.76 -6.94 -25.51
CA TYR A 293 0.97 -5.49 -25.65
C TYR A 293 2.33 -5.16 -26.26
N ALA A 294 2.88 -6.09 -27.05
CA ALA A 294 4.17 -5.91 -27.69
C ALA A 294 4.19 -4.62 -28.52
N GLY A 295 5.23 -3.81 -28.35
CA GLY A 295 5.38 -2.52 -29.04
C GLY A 295 4.68 -1.32 -28.36
N ALA A 296 3.73 -1.55 -27.43
CA ALA A 296 3.11 -0.46 -26.68
C ALA A 296 4.04 0.05 -25.58
N LEU A 297 4.09 1.37 -25.39
CA LEU A 297 4.79 1.97 -24.24
C LEU A 297 3.94 1.91 -22.99
N ARG A 298 4.56 1.59 -21.86
CA ARG A 298 3.90 1.61 -20.55
C ARG A 298 3.38 3.01 -20.22
N ILE A 299 4.24 4.02 -20.39
CA ILE A 299 3.93 5.45 -20.40
C ILE A 299 4.65 6.05 -21.59
N ALA A 300 3.91 6.62 -22.52
CA ALA A 300 4.40 7.33 -23.68
C ALA A 300 4.51 8.82 -23.35
N PRO A 301 5.73 9.40 -23.19
CA PRO A 301 5.89 10.79 -22.81
C PRO A 301 5.15 11.74 -23.76
N GLY A 302 4.40 12.69 -23.21
CA GLY A 302 3.58 13.65 -23.95
C GLY A 302 2.34 13.07 -24.64
N ARG A 303 2.12 11.74 -24.56
CA ARG A 303 1.04 11.05 -25.28
C ARG A 303 0.22 10.16 -24.32
N PRO A 304 -0.66 10.75 -23.51
CA PRO A 304 -1.41 10.00 -22.51
C PRO A 304 -2.28 8.89 -23.10
N GLU A 305 -2.94 9.11 -24.23
CA GLU A 305 -3.83 8.10 -24.83
C GLU A 305 -3.06 6.93 -25.49
N ASP A 306 -1.79 7.13 -25.84
CA ASP A 306 -0.89 6.07 -26.32
C ASP A 306 -0.21 5.31 -25.16
N SER A 307 -0.46 5.72 -23.94
CA SER A 307 0.14 5.13 -22.74
C SER A 307 -0.70 3.96 -22.25
N LEU A 308 -0.08 2.78 -22.21
CA LEU A 308 -0.75 1.54 -21.80
C LEU A 308 -1.36 1.64 -20.38
N VAL A 309 -0.71 2.39 -19.48
CA VAL A 309 -1.22 2.61 -18.13
C VAL A 309 -2.58 3.32 -18.12
N VAL A 310 -2.80 4.29 -19.01
CA VAL A 310 -4.07 5.00 -19.16
C VAL A 310 -5.11 4.07 -19.79
N GLN A 311 -4.76 3.44 -20.91
CA GLN A 311 -5.66 2.54 -21.62
C GLN A 311 -6.20 1.42 -20.72
N LEU A 312 -5.34 0.77 -19.94
CA LEU A 312 -5.74 -0.34 -19.08
C LEU A 312 -6.46 0.13 -17.81
N ALA A 313 -6.13 1.30 -17.27
CA ALA A 313 -6.82 1.88 -16.11
C ALA A 313 -8.25 2.32 -16.45
N THR A 314 -8.52 2.70 -17.70
CA THR A 314 -9.86 3.09 -18.20
C THR A 314 -10.64 1.94 -18.84
N LEU A 315 -9.99 0.81 -19.11
CA LEU A 315 -10.67 -0.39 -19.62
C LEU A 315 -11.45 -1.07 -18.48
N ARG A 316 -12.64 -1.61 -18.81
CA ARG A 316 -13.39 -2.52 -17.94
C ARG A 316 -13.69 -3.81 -18.68
N GLY A 317 -13.55 -4.93 -17.96
CA GLY A 317 -13.64 -6.27 -18.51
C GLY A 317 -12.28 -6.92 -18.74
N GLN A 318 -12.19 -7.78 -19.75
CA GLN A 318 -10.97 -8.59 -19.97
C GLN A 318 -9.73 -7.72 -20.26
N GLY A 319 -8.73 -7.83 -19.41
CA GLY A 319 -7.46 -7.12 -19.52
C GLY A 319 -7.42 -5.77 -18.82
N GLN A 320 -8.46 -5.41 -18.09
CA GLN A 320 -8.48 -4.20 -17.26
C GLN A 320 -7.36 -4.18 -16.21
N MET A 321 -7.00 -2.98 -15.76
CA MET A 321 -6.19 -2.76 -14.56
C MET A 321 -6.90 -1.73 -13.64
N PRO A 322 -7.05 -2.05 -12.33
CA PRO A 322 -6.75 -3.32 -11.65
C PRO A 322 -7.58 -4.49 -12.19
N PRO A 323 -7.07 -5.74 -12.13
CA PRO A 323 -7.80 -6.89 -12.67
C PRO A 323 -8.93 -7.39 -11.74
N ILE A 324 -8.99 -6.90 -10.51
CA ILE A 324 -9.96 -7.28 -9.47
C ILE A 324 -10.40 -6.05 -8.67
N GLY A 325 -11.59 -6.13 -8.04
CA GLY A 325 -12.09 -5.15 -7.08
C GLY A 325 -12.35 -3.76 -7.66
N SER A 326 -12.60 -3.67 -8.98
CA SER A 326 -12.95 -2.43 -9.66
C SER A 326 -13.83 -2.73 -10.88
N HIS A 327 -15.07 -2.26 -10.84
CA HIS A 327 -16.08 -2.41 -11.89
C HIS A 327 -16.38 -1.07 -12.58
N VAL A 328 -16.02 0.03 -11.94
CA VAL A 328 -16.20 1.40 -12.44
C VAL A 328 -14.83 2.07 -12.64
N VAL A 329 -14.70 2.82 -13.72
CA VAL A 329 -13.48 3.60 -13.99
C VAL A 329 -13.31 4.70 -12.92
N ASP A 330 -12.09 4.88 -12.42
CA ASP A 330 -11.71 6.06 -11.66
C ASP A 330 -11.35 7.19 -12.65
N GLU A 331 -12.36 7.96 -13.05
CA GLU A 331 -12.16 9.05 -14.02
C GLU A 331 -11.21 10.13 -13.47
N ASN A 332 -11.25 10.38 -12.15
CA ASN A 332 -10.33 11.32 -11.54
C ASN A 332 -8.89 10.79 -11.58
N GLY A 333 -8.70 9.51 -11.26
CA GLY A 333 -7.38 8.87 -11.37
C GLY A 333 -6.84 8.88 -12.79
N ALA A 334 -7.70 8.59 -13.77
CA ALA A 334 -7.34 8.65 -15.19
C ALA A 334 -6.96 10.08 -15.63
N ALA A 335 -7.67 11.09 -15.13
CA ALA A 335 -7.35 12.50 -15.40
C ALA A 335 -6.00 12.91 -14.80
N LEU A 336 -5.65 12.44 -13.60
CA LEU A 336 -4.33 12.68 -13.00
C LEU A 336 -3.20 12.08 -13.85
N LEU A 337 -3.39 10.84 -14.35
CA LEU A 337 -2.41 10.21 -15.24
C LEU A 337 -2.23 11.01 -16.53
N ARG A 338 -3.33 11.43 -17.16
CA ARG A 338 -3.29 12.22 -18.40
C ARG A 338 -2.56 13.55 -18.20
N ALA A 339 -2.86 14.25 -17.12
CA ALA A 339 -2.23 15.52 -16.80
C ALA A 339 -0.71 15.38 -16.66
N TRP A 340 -0.26 14.45 -15.82
CA TRP A 340 1.17 14.20 -15.64
C TRP A 340 1.87 13.74 -16.91
N ILE A 341 1.31 12.76 -17.64
CA ILE A 341 1.91 12.24 -18.87
C ILE A 341 2.03 13.33 -19.94
N GLY A 342 1.05 14.24 -20.00
CA GLY A 342 1.09 15.40 -20.88
C GLY A 342 2.22 16.38 -20.56
N GLU A 343 2.66 16.49 -19.30
CA GLU A 343 3.80 17.32 -18.89
C GLU A 343 5.16 16.69 -19.25
N LEU A 344 5.20 15.36 -19.46
CA LEU A 344 6.45 14.69 -19.79
C LEU A 344 6.89 15.12 -21.19
N SER A 345 8.04 15.79 -21.28
CA SER A 345 8.65 16.12 -22.56
C SER A 345 8.90 14.83 -23.32
N GLY A 346 8.44 14.76 -24.57
CA GLY A 346 8.78 13.64 -25.44
C GLY A 346 10.30 13.56 -25.57
N ALA A 347 10.90 12.41 -25.23
CA ALA A 347 12.24 12.16 -25.73
C ALA A 347 12.17 12.27 -27.25
N PRO A 348 13.13 12.91 -27.92
CA PRO A 348 13.15 12.94 -29.40
C PRO A 348 13.00 11.50 -29.86
N ASP A 349 12.14 11.27 -30.83
CA ASP A 349 11.87 9.97 -31.42
C ASP A 349 13.20 9.27 -31.77
N ALA A 350 13.61 8.33 -30.93
CA ALA A 350 14.71 7.45 -31.28
C ALA A 350 14.17 6.45 -32.32
N GLY A 351 14.14 6.85 -33.57
CA GLY A 351 13.91 5.93 -34.67
C GLY A 351 12.78 6.23 -35.66
N ALA A 352 12.65 7.46 -36.13
CA ALA A 352 12.21 7.57 -37.51
C ALA A 352 13.38 7.11 -38.40
N PRO A 353 13.22 6.11 -39.31
CA PRO A 353 14.24 5.84 -40.32
C PRO A 353 14.40 7.14 -41.12
N THR A 354 15.58 7.74 -41.05
CA THR A 354 15.96 8.77 -42.02
C THR A 354 15.91 8.11 -43.37
N ASP A 355 14.92 8.48 -44.20
CA ASP A 355 14.94 8.18 -45.61
C ASP A 355 16.29 8.65 -46.17
N ALA A 356 17.11 7.70 -46.55
CA ALA A 356 18.36 7.94 -47.19
C ALA A 356 18.06 8.57 -48.54
N SER A 357 18.28 9.88 -48.57
CA SER A 357 18.80 10.65 -49.68
C SER A 357 18.65 10.02 -51.08
N THR A 358 17.78 10.59 -51.85
CA THR A 358 17.97 10.67 -53.28
C THR A 358 19.34 11.31 -53.59
N ALA A 359 20.30 10.48 -53.99
CA ALA A 359 21.51 10.96 -54.60
C ALA A 359 21.15 11.49 -56.01
N ASP A 360 21.23 12.79 -56.18
CA ASP A 360 21.23 13.45 -57.45
C ASP A 360 22.44 12.96 -58.28
N ASP A 361 22.16 12.24 -59.35
CA ASP A 361 23.10 11.93 -60.38
C ASP A 361 23.25 13.20 -61.25
N ALA A 362 24.28 13.99 -60.98
CA ALA A 362 24.70 15.10 -61.83
C ALA A 362 25.62 14.54 -62.86
N GLY A 363 25.06 14.36 -64.07
CA GLY A 363 25.82 14.06 -65.28
C GLY A 363 26.82 15.17 -65.59
N ASP A 364 28.08 14.81 -65.66
CA ASP A 364 29.14 15.63 -66.27
C ASP A 364 29.29 15.22 -67.72
N GLY A 365 28.96 16.17 -68.58
CA GLY A 365 29.27 16.12 -70.01
C GLY A 365 30.70 16.60 -70.24
N GLY A 366 31.55 15.74 -70.76
CA GLY A 366 32.91 16.04 -71.21
C GLY A 366 33.13 15.72 -72.69
N GLU A 367 33.14 16.75 -73.49
CA GLU A 367 33.56 16.75 -74.91
C GLU A 367 35.04 16.35 -75.06
N GLY A 368 35.37 15.87 -76.23
CA GLY A 368 36.69 15.94 -76.85
C GLY A 368 37.14 14.67 -77.57
N GLY A 369 36.95 14.48 -78.84
CA GLY A 369 37.79 15.04 -79.83
C GLY A 369 38.73 14.02 -80.50
N ARG A 370 38.43 13.67 -81.67
CA ARG A 370 39.19 12.99 -82.75
C ARG A 370 38.99 11.51 -82.94
#